data_7613b0db76c0d322dcf35fe342d39bc1
#
_entry.id   7613b0db76c0d322dcf35fe342d39bc1
#
_cell.length_a   1.000
_cell.length_b   1.000
_cell.length_c   1.000
_cell.angle_alpha   90.00
_cell.angle_beta   90.00
_cell.angle_gamma   90.00
#
_symmetry.space_group_name_H-M   'P 1'
#
loop_
_entity.id
_entity.type
_entity.pdbx_description
1 polymer ?
#
loop_
_entity_poly.entity_id
_entity_poly.type
_entity_poly.pdbx_seq_one_letter_code
_entity_poly.pdbx_strand_id
1 'polypeptide(L)'
;MNTLQTKNVALVAGASGIVGRQLVNTLLQNDWEVIGLSRNPSPHLQNLPVVTVDLRDAGQAARALQPLTHVTHIFYSAWLNAANWAEMVEPNVTMLRNLVSSIDTVASLKTVSLMQGYKVYGAHLGPFKTPARESDPGVAGAEFNAAQLTWLSDYQLGRLWRWNAVRPGVVGSNVPGNTMNLALSIALYASLCQSLNLPLRFPGSPQTWGSIVDFTDAGLLADATLWAATSPAASNQAFNVNNGDVWRWAELWPLIARWFEIECAPPVRVSFERMFKDYRSVWRELALSKRLAESDILKLNDGQFADFVFRWDYDMFGDGSKLRRAGFRGMQATDEMFFRLFRQFRAARIIP
;
A
#
# COMPACT_ATOMS: atom_id res chain seq x y z
N MET A 1 -7.98 -30.21 -30.04
CA MET A 1 -7.11 -29.04 -30.26
C MET A 1 -6.83 -28.43 -28.90
N ASN A 2 -5.65 -28.66 -28.34
CA ASN A 2 -5.22 -27.95 -27.13
C ASN A 2 -5.00 -26.48 -27.52
N THR A 3 -5.95 -25.61 -27.20
CA THR A 3 -5.70 -24.19 -27.17
C THR A 3 -4.62 -23.95 -26.12
N LEU A 4 -3.40 -23.69 -26.55
CA LEU A 4 -2.35 -23.13 -25.69
C LEU A 4 -2.95 -21.88 -25.05
N GLN A 5 -3.39 -22.01 -23.81
CA GLN A 5 -3.89 -20.89 -23.01
C GLN A 5 -2.70 -19.96 -22.85
N THR A 6 -2.67 -18.85 -23.59
CA THR A 6 -1.59 -17.86 -23.50
C THR A 6 -1.47 -17.40 -22.07
N LYS A 7 -0.32 -17.69 -21.46
CA LYS A 7 -0.03 -17.34 -20.07
C LYS A 7 -0.22 -15.83 -19.87
N ASN A 8 -0.85 -15.45 -18.76
CA ASN A 8 -0.97 -14.03 -18.43
C ASN A 8 0.40 -13.48 -18.01
N VAL A 9 0.79 -12.36 -18.58
CA VAL A 9 2.05 -11.67 -18.28
C VAL A 9 1.76 -10.34 -17.63
N ALA A 10 2.21 -10.18 -16.40
CA ALA A 10 2.04 -9.00 -15.58
C ALA A 10 3.28 -8.09 -15.61
N LEU A 11 3.08 -6.82 -15.90
CA LEU A 11 4.08 -5.77 -15.71
C LEU A 11 3.72 -4.97 -14.46
N VAL A 12 4.56 -5.04 -13.41
CA VAL A 12 4.28 -4.47 -12.10
C VAL A 12 5.15 -3.24 -11.88
N ALA A 13 4.56 -2.04 -11.99
CA ALA A 13 5.22 -0.80 -11.61
C ALA A 13 5.09 -0.56 -10.10
N GLY A 14 6.22 -0.27 -9.44
CA GLY A 14 6.29 -0.19 -7.98
C GLY A 14 6.45 -1.56 -7.30
N ALA A 15 7.00 -2.55 -8.01
CA ALA A 15 7.18 -3.93 -7.54
C ALA A 15 7.97 -4.07 -6.22
N SER A 16 8.81 -3.10 -5.86
CA SER A 16 9.58 -3.10 -4.60
C SER A 16 8.85 -2.52 -3.39
N GLY A 17 7.67 -1.89 -3.59
CA GLY A 17 6.86 -1.29 -2.53
C GLY A 17 6.07 -2.32 -1.69
N ILE A 18 5.42 -1.86 -0.60
CA ILE A 18 4.62 -2.73 0.29
C ILE A 18 3.48 -3.46 -0.43
N VAL A 19 2.81 -2.79 -1.35
CA VAL A 19 1.73 -3.36 -2.17
C VAL A 19 2.33 -4.19 -3.30
N GLY A 20 3.30 -3.64 -4.03
CA GLY A 20 3.87 -4.29 -5.21
C GLY A 20 4.52 -5.63 -4.90
N ARG A 21 5.25 -5.77 -3.79
CA ARG A 21 5.86 -7.05 -3.37
C ARG A 21 4.81 -8.13 -3.12
N GLN A 22 3.76 -7.79 -2.40
CA GLN A 22 2.71 -8.75 -2.12
C GLN A 22 1.96 -9.14 -3.40
N LEU A 23 1.70 -8.16 -4.27
CA LEU A 23 1.08 -8.43 -5.57
C LEU A 23 1.93 -9.33 -6.45
N VAL A 24 3.25 -9.10 -6.52
CA VAL A 24 4.20 -9.98 -7.22
C VAL A 24 4.10 -11.41 -6.68
N ASN A 25 4.12 -11.59 -5.36
CA ASN A 25 4.00 -12.91 -4.74
C ASN A 25 2.66 -13.58 -5.11
N THR A 26 1.55 -12.85 -5.00
CA THR A 26 0.21 -13.37 -5.36
C THR A 26 0.14 -13.76 -6.83
N LEU A 27 0.69 -12.95 -7.74
CA LEU A 27 0.71 -13.26 -9.17
C LEU A 27 1.52 -14.53 -9.48
N LEU A 28 2.72 -14.67 -8.89
CA LEU A 28 3.55 -15.88 -9.06
C LEU A 28 2.87 -17.14 -8.51
N GLN A 29 2.19 -17.04 -7.36
CA GLN A 29 1.43 -18.15 -6.78
C GLN A 29 0.22 -18.56 -7.62
N ASN A 30 -0.24 -17.70 -8.52
CA ASN A 30 -1.33 -17.96 -9.47
C ASN A 30 -0.83 -18.22 -10.90
N ASP A 31 0.43 -18.69 -11.05
CA ASP A 31 1.05 -19.11 -12.31
C ASP A 31 1.18 -18.00 -13.36
N TRP A 32 1.22 -16.73 -12.96
CA TRP A 32 1.51 -15.62 -13.86
C TRP A 32 3.00 -15.50 -14.13
N GLU A 33 3.34 -15.05 -15.34
CA GLU A 33 4.66 -14.49 -15.60
C GLU A 33 4.68 -13.04 -15.10
N VAL A 34 5.74 -12.66 -14.37
CA VAL A 34 5.82 -11.34 -13.74
C VAL A 34 7.10 -10.63 -14.11
N ILE A 35 6.96 -9.41 -14.60
CA ILE A 35 8.06 -8.48 -14.89
C ILE A 35 7.93 -7.29 -13.93
N GLY A 36 8.97 -7.03 -13.15
CA GLY A 36 9.02 -5.86 -12.26
C GLY A 36 9.52 -4.61 -12.98
N LEU A 37 8.95 -3.45 -12.68
CA LEU A 37 9.55 -2.16 -13.01
C LEU A 37 10.08 -1.48 -11.77
N SER A 38 11.32 -1.00 -11.83
CA SER A 38 11.95 -0.26 -10.75
C SER A 38 12.93 0.77 -11.31
N ARG A 39 13.10 1.89 -10.63
CA ARG A 39 14.14 2.89 -10.96
C ARG A 39 15.54 2.44 -10.57
N ASN A 40 15.62 1.63 -9.52
CA ASN A 40 16.87 1.14 -8.97
C ASN A 40 16.81 -0.37 -8.77
N PRO A 41 17.94 -1.08 -8.88
CA PRO A 41 18.02 -2.48 -8.48
C PRO A 41 17.52 -2.67 -7.04
N SER A 42 16.74 -3.72 -6.81
CA SER A 42 16.23 -4.05 -5.48
C SER A 42 16.56 -5.50 -5.16
N PRO A 43 17.19 -5.78 -4.00
CA PRO A 43 17.48 -7.15 -3.58
C PRO A 43 16.24 -8.05 -3.53
N HIS A 44 15.07 -7.44 -3.30
CA HIS A 44 13.80 -8.19 -3.22
C HIS A 44 13.23 -8.60 -4.57
N LEU A 45 13.81 -8.14 -5.67
CA LEU A 45 13.39 -8.47 -7.04
C LEU A 45 14.45 -9.33 -7.76
N GLN A 46 15.45 -9.86 -7.06
CA GLN A 46 16.58 -10.60 -7.67
C GLN A 46 16.15 -11.85 -8.45
N ASN A 47 15.02 -12.45 -8.09
CA ASN A 47 14.51 -13.67 -8.74
C ASN A 47 13.45 -13.37 -9.81
N LEU A 48 13.30 -12.11 -10.22
CA LEU A 48 12.35 -11.68 -11.25
C LEU A 48 13.05 -10.99 -12.39
N PRO A 49 12.56 -11.11 -13.63
CA PRO A 49 12.89 -10.17 -14.69
C PRO A 49 12.52 -8.74 -14.24
N VAL A 50 13.48 -7.83 -14.23
CA VAL A 50 13.28 -6.44 -13.86
C VAL A 50 13.73 -5.52 -14.98
N VAL A 51 12.86 -4.60 -15.37
CA VAL A 51 13.23 -3.50 -16.25
C VAL A 51 13.54 -2.27 -15.40
N THR A 52 14.78 -1.80 -15.51
CA THR A 52 15.20 -0.56 -14.82
C THR A 52 14.90 0.63 -15.72
N VAL A 53 13.99 1.51 -15.27
CA VAL A 53 13.52 2.65 -16.06
C VAL A 53 13.01 3.78 -15.16
N ASP A 54 13.34 5.02 -15.53
CA ASP A 54 12.66 6.20 -14.98
C ASP A 54 11.46 6.54 -15.86
N LEU A 55 10.27 6.25 -15.35
CA LEU A 55 9.02 6.51 -16.07
C LEU A 55 8.72 8.01 -16.27
N ARG A 56 9.47 8.92 -15.67
CA ARG A 56 9.34 10.36 -15.93
C ARG A 56 9.93 10.76 -17.28
N ASP A 57 10.89 10.00 -17.76
CA ASP A 57 11.52 10.20 -19.09
C ASP A 57 10.78 9.37 -20.14
N ALA A 58 9.99 10.02 -20.99
CA ALA A 58 9.21 9.37 -22.04
C ALA A 58 10.09 8.61 -23.04
N GLY A 59 11.25 9.16 -23.39
CA GLY A 59 12.18 8.51 -24.33
C GLY A 59 12.83 7.27 -23.74
N GLN A 60 13.21 7.32 -22.46
CA GLN A 60 13.74 6.15 -21.76
C GLN A 60 12.65 5.08 -21.60
N ALA A 61 11.42 5.48 -21.20
CA ALA A 61 10.29 4.57 -21.07
C ALA A 61 10.00 3.86 -22.39
N ALA A 62 9.87 4.59 -23.50
CA ALA A 62 9.59 4.02 -24.82
C ALA A 62 10.66 3.00 -25.23
N ARG A 63 11.95 3.31 -25.08
CA ARG A 63 13.05 2.38 -25.43
C ARG A 63 13.10 1.14 -24.54
N ALA A 64 12.95 1.33 -23.22
CA ALA A 64 13.06 0.22 -22.26
C ALA A 64 11.87 -0.74 -22.33
N LEU A 65 10.69 -0.25 -22.69
CA LEU A 65 9.44 -1.02 -22.71
C LEU A 65 9.14 -1.61 -24.10
N GLN A 66 9.76 -1.12 -25.15
CA GLN A 66 9.56 -1.58 -26.53
C GLN A 66 9.69 -3.11 -26.72
N PRO A 67 10.60 -3.84 -26.03
CA PRO A 67 10.71 -5.30 -26.19
C PRO A 67 9.58 -6.10 -25.49
N LEU A 68 8.74 -5.47 -24.69
CA LEU A 68 7.73 -6.13 -23.84
C LEU A 68 6.42 -6.43 -24.59
N THR A 69 6.50 -6.95 -25.82
CA THR A 69 5.37 -7.23 -26.71
C THR A 69 4.39 -8.29 -26.20
N HIS A 70 4.82 -9.08 -25.22
CA HIS A 70 4.07 -10.20 -24.64
C HIS A 70 3.30 -9.82 -23.35
N VAL A 71 3.43 -8.58 -22.87
CA VAL A 71 2.70 -8.09 -21.70
C VAL A 71 1.21 -8.07 -21.96
N THR A 72 0.42 -8.59 -21.03
CA THR A 72 -1.05 -8.62 -21.13
C THR A 72 -1.73 -7.76 -20.08
N HIS A 73 -1.08 -7.52 -18.94
CA HIS A 73 -1.65 -6.76 -17.83
C HIS A 73 -0.62 -5.80 -17.25
N ILE A 74 -1.05 -4.59 -16.95
CA ILE A 74 -0.26 -3.61 -16.19
C ILE A 74 -0.86 -3.50 -14.79
N PHE A 75 -0.03 -3.63 -13.77
CA PHE A 75 -0.35 -3.34 -12.38
C PHE A 75 0.46 -2.12 -11.94
N TYR A 76 -0.21 -1.01 -11.72
CA TYR A 76 0.43 0.26 -11.44
C TYR A 76 0.27 0.65 -9.98
N SER A 77 1.34 0.54 -9.19
CA SER A 77 1.44 0.97 -7.79
C SER A 77 2.64 1.90 -7.53
N ALA A 78 3.27 2.39 -8.60
CA ALA A 78 4.36 3.35 -8.49
C ALA A 78 3.84 4.75 -8.16
N TRP A 79 4.56 5.45 -7.30
CA TRP A 79 4.28 6.84 -7.00
C TRP A 79 5.57 7.61 -6.66
N LEU A 80 5.52 8.93 -6.81
CA LEU A 80 6.60 9.85 -6.48
C LEU A 80 6.10 10.86 -5.46
N ASN A 81 6.86 11.05 -4.39
CA ASN A 81 6.62 12.12 -3.43
C ASN A 81 7.17 13.45 -3.95
N ALA A 82 6.53 14.56 -3.56
CA ALA A 82 6.98 15.92 -3.81
C ALA A 82 6.80 16.78 -2.56
N ALA A 83 7.19 18.05 -2.61
CA ALA A 83 7.13 18.95 -1.47
C ALA A 83 5.69 19.22 -0.98
N ASN A 84 4.73 19.19 -1.89
CA ASN A 84 3.31 19.35 -1.58
C ASN A 84 2.42 18.52 -2.53
N TRP A 85 1.11 18.44 -2.23
CA TRP A 85 0.17 17.64 -3.00
C TRP A 85 0.02 18.09 -4.46
N ALA A 86 0.06 19.38 -4.72
CA ALA A 86 -0.07 19.93 -6.08
C ALA A 86 1.11 19.52 -6.97
N GLU A 87 2.31 19.58 -6.43
CA GLU A 87 3.54 19.18 -7.15
C GLU A 87 3.62 17.67 -7.42
N MET A 88 2.83 16.87 -6.71
CA MET A 88 2.76 15.42 -6.95
C MET A 88 1.96 15.05 -8.21
N VAL A 89 1.06 15.92 -8.69
CA VAL A 89 0.10 15.54 -9.74
C VAL A 89 0.80 15.22 -11.05
N GLU A 90 1.48 16.21 -11.64
CA GLU A 90 2.05 16.04 -12.99
C GLU A 90 3.10 14.93 -13.09
N PRO A 91 4.08 14.78 -12.15
CA PRO A 91 5.03 13.69 -12.25
C PRO A 91 4.37 12.30 -12.17
N ASN A 92 3.35 12.14 -11.30
CA ASN A 92 2.68 10.85 -11.13
C ASN A 92 1.78 10.52 -12.32
N VAL A 93 1.10 11.50 -12.91
CA VAL A 93 0.33 11.31 -14.16
C VAL A 93 1.26 10.99 -15.32
N THR A 94 2.38 11.70 -15.46
CA THR A 94 3.39 11.48 -16.51
C THR A 94 3.98 10.07 -16.43
N MET A 95 4.31 9.56 -15.24
CA MET A 95 4.81 8.20 -15.09
C MET A 95 3.79 7.15 -15.56
N LEU A 96 2.52 7.29 -15.19
CA LEU A 96 1.45 6.40 -15.66
C LEU A 96 1.27 6.48 -17.17
N ARG A 97 1.21 7.70 -17.70
CA ARG A 97 1.07 7.97 -19.14
C ARG A 97 2.17 7.30 -19.94
N ASN A 98 3.43 7.53 -19.56
CA ASN A 98 4.58 6.99 -20.28
C ASN A 98 4.61 5.45 -20.24
N LEU A 99 4.24 4.82 -19.13
CA LEU A 99 4.16 3.38 -19.04
C LEU A 99 3.05 2.82 -19.93
N VAL A 100 1.81 3.29 -19.75
CA VAL A 100 0.64 2.71 -20.42
C VAL A 100 0.72 2.96 -21.93
N SER A 101 1.06 4.18 -22.37
CA SER A 101 1.15 4.47 -23.80
C SER A 101 2.28 3.70 -24.50
N SER A 102 3.42 3.50 -23.85
CA SER A 102 4.52 2.70 -24.42
C SER A 102 4.14 1.24 -24.60
N ILE A 103 3.48 0.63 -23.63
CA ILE A 103 3.07 -0.77 -23.71
C ILE A 103 1.89 -0.94 -24.67
N ASP A 104 0.91 -0.03 -24.69
CA ASP A 104 -0.25 -0.08 -25.58
C ASP A 104 0.12 -0.06 -27.07
N THR A 105 1.29 0.51 -27.43
CA THR A 105 1.78 0.53 -28.81
C THR A 105 2.45 -0.77 -29.26
N VAL A 106 2.90 -1.61 -28.34
CA VAL A 106 3.72 -2.80 -28.66
C VAL A 106 3.09 -4.11 -28.22
N ALA A 107 2.15 -4.10 -27.28
CA ALA A 107 1.57 -5.29 -26.68
C ALA A 107 0.04 -5.34 -26.77
N SER A 108 -0.51 -6.56 -26.75
CA SER A 108 -1.96 -6.78 -26.70
C SER A 108 -2.48 -6.74 -25.28
N LEU A 109 -2.65 -5.53 -24.74
CA LEU A 109 -3.15 -5.32 -23.38
C LEU A 109 -4.57 -5.89 -23.20
N LYS A 110 -4.83 -6.45 -22.02
CA LYS A 110 -6.16 -6.87 -21.54
C LYS A 110 -6.66 -5.96 -20.43
N THR A 111 -5.79 -5.57 -19.49
CA THR A 111 -6.18 -4.77 -18.34
C THR A 111 -5.04 -3.89 -17.83
N VAL A 112 -5.41 -2.69 -17.36
CA VAL A 112 -4.56 -1.81 -16.56
C VAL A 112 -5.21 -1.65 -15.19
N SER A 113 -4.55 -2.14 -14.13
CA SER A 113 -4.98 -2.01 -12.73
C SER A 113 -4.24 -0.85 -12.08
N LEU A 114 -4.98 0.15 -11.60
CA LEU A 114 -4.44 1.34 -10.95
C LEU A 114 -4.61 1.25 -9.44
N MET A 115 -3.51 1.29 -8.70
CA MET A 115 -3.52 1.41 -7.24
C MET A 115 -3.76 2.86 -6.85
N GLN A 116 -4.78 3.10 -6.06
CA GLN A 116 -5.14 4.40 -5.50
C GLN A 116 -5.15 4.34 -3.96
N GLY A 117 -6.05 5.05 -3.32
CA GLY A 117 -6.33 5.06 -1.89
C GLY A 117 -7.39 6.10 -1.55
N TYR A 118 -7.73 6.24 -0.27
CA TYR A 118 -8.79 7.18 0.16
C TYR A 118 -8.41 8.65 0.02
N LYS A 119 -7.20 8.96 -0.42
CA LYS A 119 -6.83 10.33 -0.81
C LYS A 119 -7.73 10.89 -1.90
N VAL A 120 -8.27 10.04 -2.79
CA VAL A 120 -9.26 10.46 -3.81
C VAL A 120 -10.51 11.10 -3.20
N TYR A 121 -10.84 10.77 -1.94
CA TYR A 121 -11.97 11.33 -1.19
C TYR A 121 -11.57 12.51 -0.30
N GLY A 122 -10.31 12.93 -0.29
CA GLY A 122 -9.79 13.98 0.57
C GLY A 122 -9.34 13.53 1.96
N ALA A 123 -9.24 12.25 2.22
CA ALA A 123 -8.87 11.69 3.51
C ALA A 123 -7.55 12.24 4.10
N HIS A 124 -6.68 12.80 3.28
CA HIS A 124 -5.40 13.40 3.68
C HIS A 124 -5.51 14.90 4.03
N LEU A 125 -6.63 15.53 3.74
CA LEU A 125 -6.87 16.98 3.95
C LEU A 125 -7.64 17.28 5.22
N GLY A 126 -8.35 16.31 5.79
CA GLY A 126 -9.19 16.47 6.96
C GLY A 126 -10.45 15.60 6.90
N PRO A 127 -11.47 15.90 7.72
CA PRO A 127 -12.73 15.17 7.73
C PRO A 127 -13.36 15.12 6.34
N PHE A 128 -13.84 13.95 5.96
CA PHE A 128 -14.54 13.71 4.70
C PHE A 128 -15.76 12.83 4.94
N LYS A 129 -16.61 12.67 3.94
CA LYS A 129 -17.82 11.84 4.09
C LYS A 129 -17.43 10.38 4.32
N THR A 130 -17.90 9.79 5.44
CA THR A 130 -17.73 8.39 5.79
C THR A 130 -19.07 7.69 6.02
N PRO A 131 -19.21 6.40 5.65
CA PRO A 131 -18.27 5.63 4.85
C PRO A 131 -18.10 6.21 3.44
N ALA A 132 -16.86 6.33 2.97
CA ALA A 132 -16.59 6.78 1.60
C ALA A 132 -17.04 5.73 0.58
N ARG A 133 -17.65 6.17 -0.51
CA ARG A 133 -18.11 5.29 -1.60
C ARG A 133 -17.46 5.69 -2.90
N GLU A 134 -17.31 4.73 -3.81
CA GLU A 134 -16.69 4.95 -5.11
C GLU A 134 -17.48 5.95 -5.99
N SER A 135 -18.77 6.15 -5.70
CA SER A 135 -19.63 7.14 -6.32
C SER A 135 -19.55 8.53 -5.71
N ASP A 136 -18.85 8.68 -4.58
CA ASP A 136 -18.70 10.00 -3.96
C ASP A 136 -17.82 10.89 -4.83
N PRO A 137 -18.09 12.19 -4.89
CA PRO A 137 -17.26 13.12 -5.62
C PRO A 137 -15.83 13.09 -5.07
N GLY A 138 -14.86 13.11 -5.96
CA GLY A 138 -13.46 13.28 -5.57
C GLY A 138 -13.20 14.68 -5.01
N VAL A 139 -12.01 14.88 -4.47
CA VAL A 139 -11.58 16.20 -3.99
C VAL A 139 -11.44 17.15 -5.15
N ALA A 140 -12.02 18.35 -5.01
CA ALA A 140 -11.74 19.44 -5.91
C ALA A 140 -10.29 19.92 -5.72
N GLY A 141 -9.47 19.87 -6.77
CA GLY A 141 -8.09 20.33 -6.74
C GLY A 141 -7.05 19.27 -7.06
N ALA A 142 -5.83 19.51 -6.65
CA ALA A 142 -4.66 18.74 -7.01
C ALA A 142 -4.57 17.43 -6.20
N GLU A 143 -5.17 16.36 -6.71
CA GLU A 143 -5.03 15.00 -6.18
C GLU A 143 -4.60 14.05 -7.30
N PHE A 144 -3.39 13.48 -7.19
CA PHE A 144 -2.77 12.75 -8.29
C PHE A 144 -3.48 11.43 -8.65
N ASN A 145 -4.09 10.73 -7.68
CA ASN A 145 -4.81 9.49 -7.99
C ASN A 145 -6.08 9.77 -8.82
N ALA A 146 -6.80 10.86 -8.52
CA ALA A 146 -7.94 11.28 -9.33
C ALA A 146 -7.50 11.68 -10.73
N ALA A 147 -6.43 12.47 -10.84
CA ALA A 147 -5.87 12.89 -12.14
C ALA A 147 -5.36 11.69 -12.96
N GLN A 148 -4.72 10.71 -12.34
CA GLN A 148 -4.31 9.46 -12.99
C GLN A 148 -5.51 8.68 -13.52
N LEU A 149 -6.59 8.56 -12.75
CA LEU A 149 -7.77 7.83 -13.18
C LEU A 149 -8.50 8.55 -14.32
N THR A 150 -8.62 9.88 -14.24
CA THR A 150 -9.18 10.68 -15.32
C THR A 150 -8.40 10.45 -16.61
N TRP A 151 -7.06 10.64 -16.57
CA TRP A 151 -6.23 10.38 -17.75
C TRP A 151 -6.38 8.94 -18.27
N LEU A 152 -6.36 7.93 -17.39
CA LEU A 152 -6.44 6.52 -17.79
C LEU A 152 -7.78 6.18 -18.43
N SER A 153 -8.89 6.69 -17.88
CA SER A 153 -10.24 6.46 -18.41
C SER A 153 -10.43 7.12 -19.77
N ASP A 154 -9.95 8.36 -19.94
CA ASP A 154 -10.01 9.08 -21.21
C ASP A 154 -9.13 8.42 -22.28
N TYR A 155 -7.92 8.02 -21.90
CA TYR A 155 -6.99 7.33 -22.80
C TYR A 155 -7.52 5.97 -23.25
N GLN A 156 -8.28 5.28 -22.41
CA GLN A 156 -8.88 3.97 -22.70
C GLN A 156 -10.00 4.04 -23.75
N LEU A 157 -10.65 5.18 -23.96
CA LEU A 157 -11.75 5.31 -24.89
C LEU A 157 -11.37 4.81 -26.30
N GLY A 158 -12.19 3.92 -26.86
CA GLY A 158 -11.97 3.28 -28.15
C GLY A 158 -10.94 2.14 -28.17
N ARG A 159 -10.35 1.77 -27.03
CA ARG A 159 -9.41 0.65 -26.91
C ARG A 159 -10.10 -0.62 -26.37
N LEU A 160 -9.55 -1.78 -26.73
CA LEU A 160 -10.13 -3.08 -26.35
C LEU A 160 -9.80 -3.52 -24.94
N TRP A 161 -8.71 -3.03 -24.33
CA TRP A 161 -8.38 -3.33 -22.95
C TRP A 161 -9.26 -2.52 -21.99
N ARG A 162 -9.34 -2.97 -20.75
CA ARG A 162 -10.12 -2.35 -19.69
C ARG A 162 -9.22 -1.85 -18.56
N TRP A 163 -9.71 -0.92 -17.76
CA TRP A 163 -9.05 -0.51 -16.54
C TRP A 163 -9.85 -0.95 -15.31
N ASN A 164 -9.18 -1.02 -14.18
CA ASN A 164 -9.80 -0.99 -12.86
C ASN A 164 -8.93 -0.16 -11.92
N ALA A 165 -9.55 0.35 -10.84
CA ALA A 165 -8.85 1.06 -9.77
C ALA A 165 -9.20 0.44 -8.42
N VAL A 166 -8.20 0.20 -7.57
CA VAL A 166 -8.38 -0.31 -6.21
C VAL A 166 -7.95 0.76 -5.21
N ARG A 167 -8.81 1.00 -4.21
CA ARG A 167 -8.69 2.07 -3.23
C ARG A 167 -8.60 1.49 -1.82
N PRO A 168 -7.41 1.10 -1.35
CA PRO A 168 -7.24 0.63 0.02
C PRO A 168 -7.36 1.75 1.05
N GLY A 169 -7.69 1.37 2.29
CA GLY A 169 -7.44 2.16 3.49
C GLY A 169 -5.96 2.12 3.90
N VAL A 170 -5.67 2.07 5.20
CA VAL A 170 -4.30 1.91 5.70
C VAL A 170 -3.80 0.49 5.46
N VAL A 171 -2.73 0.34 4.67
CA VAL A 171 -2.24 -1.00 4.28
C VAL A 171 -1.31 -1.58 5.35
N GLY A 172 -1.67 -2.76 5.86
CA GLY A 172 -0.81 -3.59 6.70
C GLY A 172 0.06 -4.53 5.87
N SER A 173 1.38 -4.49 6.09
CA SER A 173 2.36 -5.29 5.35
C SER A 173 3.53 -5.74 6.24
N ASN A 174 4.18 -6.85 5.88
CA ASN A 174 5.37 -7.36 6.56
C ASN A 174 6.70 -6.82 5.99
N VAL A 175 6.65 -5.88 5.05
CA VAL A 175 7.83 -5.36 4.35
C VAL A 175 8.55 -4.30 5.19
N PRO A 176 9.80 -4.53 5.66
CA PRO A 176 10.59 -3.51 6.34
C PRO A 176 11.18 -2.48 5.36
N GLY A 177 11.66 -1.35 5.90
CA GLY A 177 12.33 -0.31 5.12
C GLY A 177 11.40 0.55 4.27
N ASN A 178 10.09 0.51 4.52
CA ASN A 178 9.12 1.38 3.88
C ASN A 178 8.43 2.26 4.94
N THR A 179 8.46 3.56 4.72
CA THR A 179 7.93 4.55 5.66
C THR A 179 6.42 4.41 5.88
N MET A 180 5.66 3.96 4.87
CA MET A 180 4.21 3.79 4.95
C MET A 180 3.75 2.50 5.65
N ASN A 181 4.64 1.79 6.35
CA ASN A 181 4.29 0.59 7.08
C ASN A 181 3.90 0.91 8.54
N LEU A 182 2.62 1.21 8.78
CA LEU A 182 2.10 1.53 10.10
C LEU A 182 2.26 0.38 11.11
N ALA A 183 2.03 -0.87 10.67
CA ALA A 183 2.16 -2.04 11.55
C ALA A 183 3.60 -2.18 12.07
N LEU A 184 4.60 -1.92 11.24
CA LEU A 184 6.00 -1.91 11.66
C LEU A 184 6.29 -0.74 12.62
N SER A 185 5.79 0.46 12.33
CA SER A 185 5.96 1.60 13.25
C SER A 185 5.42 1.28 14.64
N ILE A 186 4.21 0.70 14.72
CA ILE A 186 3.61 0.28 16.01
C ILE A 186 4.47 -0.78 16.70
N ALA A 187 4.95 -1.78 15.97
CA ALA A 187 5.77 -2.86 16.51
C ALA A 187 7.12 -2.34 17.06
N LEU A 188 7.76 -1.40 16.36
CA LEU A 188 9.00 -0.76 16.82
C LEU A 188 8.76 0.08 18.08
N TYR A 189 7.66 0.85 18.10
CA TYR A 189 7.26 1.63 19.28
C TYR A 189 7.02 0.73 20.50
N ALA A 190 6.23 -0.33 20.33
CA ALA A 190 5.96 -1.29 21.40
C ALA A 190 7.24 -1.96 21.91
N SER A 191 8.17 -2.33 21.02
CA SER A 191 9.47 -2.92 21.38
C SER A 191 10.34 -1.95 22.19
N LEU A 192 10.35 -0.66 21.83
CA LEU A 192 11.04 0.36 22.64
C LEU A 192 10.38 0.54 24.01
N CYS A 193 9.05 0.65 24.07
CA CYS A 193 8.33 0.75 25.34
C CYS A 193 8.64 -0.45 26.25
N GLN A 194 8.62 -1.66 25.70
CA GLN A 194 8.94 -2.88 26.47
C GLN A 194 10.38 -2.86 27.01
N SER A 195 11.36 -2.46 26.18
CA SER A 195 12.77 -2.40 26.60
C SER A 195 13.05 -1.35 27.69
N LEU A 196 12.21 -0.30 27.73
CA LEU A 196 12.32 0.79 28.69
C LEU A 196 11.39 0.64 29.90
N ASN A 197 10.64 -0.46 30.01
CA ASN A 197 9.59 -0.67 31.01
C ASN A 197 8.55 0.47 31.05
N LEU A 198 8.19 1.01 29.88
CA LEU A 198 7.19 2.05 29.75
C LEU A 198 5.85 1.44 29.30
N PRO A 199 4.71 1.99 29.74
CA PRO A 199 3.40 1.55 29.28
C PRO A 199 3.21 1.95 27.80
N LEU A 200 2.42 1.15 27.05
CA LEU A 200 2.09 1.43 25.65
C LEU A 200 0.95 2.45 25.60
N ARG A 201 1.29 3.73 25.50
CA ARG A 201 0.32 4.80 25.32
C ARG A 201 -0.11 4.90 23.88
N PHE A 202 -1.41 5.15 23.65
CA PHE A 202 -1.85 5.48 22.29
C PHE A 202 -1.25 6.84 21.87
N PRO A 203 -0.58 6.92 20.71
CA PRO A 203 0.25 8.08 20.35
C PRO A 203 -0.53 9.26 19.74
N GLY A 204 -1.86 9.21 19.72
CA GLY A 204 -2.76 10.24 19.19
C GLY A 204 -3.49 11.04 20.27
N SER A 205 -4.45 11.87 19.83
CA SER A 205 -5.35 12.61 20.71
C SER A 205 -6.47 11.70 21.26
N PRO A 206 -7.22 12.13 22.29
CA PRO A 206 -8.45 11.45 22.70
C PRO A 206 -9.50 11.34 21.58
N GLN A 207 -9.54 12.31 20.65
CA GLN A 207 -10.40 12.24 19.46
C GLN A 207 -9.97 11.15 18.50
N THR A 208 -8.68 11.10 18.14
CA THR A 208 -8.12 10.01 17.31
C THR A 208 -8.37 8.64 17.97
N TRP A 209 -8.23 8.56 19.29
CA TRP A 209 -8.52 7.35 20.06
C TRP A 209 -9.95 6.82 19.86
N GLY A 210 -10.92 7.74 19.77
CA GLY A 210 -12.34 7.42 19.57
C GLY A 210 -12.78 7.32 18.11
N SER A 211 -11.96 7.75 17.14
CA SER A 211 -12.30 7.74 15.72
C SER A 211 -12.31 6.34 15.13
N ILE A 212 -13.18 6.13 14.14
CA ILE A 212 -13.26 4.88 13.38
C ILE A 212 -12.19 4.86 12.28
N VAL A 213 -11.54 3.74 12.13
CA VAL A 213 -10.55 3.50 11.06
C VAL A 213 -10.76 2.12 10.45
N ASP A 214 -10.54 2.00 9.16
CA ASP A 214 -10.41 0.70 8.48
C ASP A 214 -8.96 0.45 8.05
N PHE A 215 -8.68 -0.82 7.82
CA PHE A 215 -7.37 -1.30 7.38
C PHE A 215 -7.53 -2.19 6.17
N THR A 216 -6.42 -2.36 5.46
CA THR A 216 -6.35 -3.28 4.32
C THR A 216 -5.13 -4.18 4.48
N ASP A 217 -5.33 -5.47 4.58
CA ASP A 217 -4.25 -6.44 4.50
C ASP A 217 -3.62 -6.43 3.11
N ALA A 218 -2.29 -6.41 3.02
CA ALA A 218 -1.59 -6.37 1.74
C ALA A 218 -1.86 -7.64 0.89
N GLY A 219 -2.06 -8.81 1.51
CA GLY A 219 -2.44 -10.05 0.82
C GLY A 219 -3.85 -9.95 0.26
N LEU A 220 -4.82 -9.54 1.09
CA LEU A 220 -6.19 -9.30 0.66
C LEU A 220 -6.25 -8.26 -0.49
N LEU A 221 -5.45 -7.19 -0.40
CA LEU A 221 -5.36 -6.19 -1.46
C LEU A 221 -4.82 -6.76 -2.76
N ALA A 222 -3.79 -7.61 -2.68
CA ALA A 222 -3.22 -8.28 -3.85
C ALA A 222 -4.24 -9.24 -4.50
N ASP A 223 -4.97 -10.01 -3.70
CA ASP A 223 -6.02 -10.91 -4.19
C ASP A 223 -7.18 -10.13 -4.83
N ALA A 224 -7.60 -9.01 -4.22
CA ALA A 224 -8.63 -8.13 -4.78
C ALA A 224 -8.16 -7.48 -6.09
N THR A 225 -6.88 -7.10 -6.18
CA THR A 225 -6.28 -6.52 -7.37
C THR A 225 -6.21 -7.54 -8.51
N LEU A 226 -5.79 -8.78 -8.22
CA LEU A 226 -5.78 -9.87 -9.19
C LEU A 226 -7.21 -10.22 -9.66
N TRP A 227 -8.17 -10.32 -8.73
CA TRP A 227 -9.57 -10.51 -9.06
C TRP A 227 -10.10 -9.39 -9.98
N ALA A 228 -9.82 -8.13 -9.66
CA ALA A 228 -10.25 -7.00 -10.47
C ALA A 228 -9.62 -7.00 -11.88
N ALA A 229 -8.38 -7.46 -12.00
CA ALA A 229 -7.68 -7.56 -13.28
C ALA A 229 -8.27 -8.65 -14.19
N THR A 230 -8.89 -9.69 -13.63
CA THR A 230 -9.38 -10.87 -14.37
C THR A 230 -10.90 -10.94 -14.47
N SER A 231 -11.64 -10.31 -13.56
CA SER A 231 -13.11 -10.36 -13.52
C SER A 231 -13.75 -9.39 -14.54
N PRO A 232 -14.67 -9.84 -15.39
CA PRO A 232 -15.47 -8.93 -16.24
C PRO A 232 -16.30 -7.92 -15.44
N ALA A 233 -16.73 -8.27 -14.22
CA ALA A 233 -17.50 -7.38 -13.34
C ALA A 233 -16.70 -6.16 -12.84
N ALA A 234 -15.37 -6.20 -12.96
CA ALA A 234 -14.48 -5.12 -12.58
C ALA A 234 -14.08 -4.19 -13.76
N SER A 235 -14.61 -4.44 -14.97
CA SER A 235 -14.28 -3.65 -16.15
C SER A 235 -14.67 -2.18 -15.99
N ASN A 236 -13.69 -1.30 -16.10
CA ASN A 236 -13.84 0.15 -16.01
C ASN A 236 -14.52 0.59 -14.71
N GLN A 237 -14.11 -0.01 -13.59
CA GLN A 237 -14.66 0.21 -12.27
C GLN A 237 -13.58 0.54 -11.24
N ALA A 238 -13.93 1.37 -10.27
CA ALA A 238 -13.16 1.57 -9.05
C ALA A 238 -13.80 0.79 -7.88
N PHE A 239 -12.96 0.31 -6.94
CA PHE A 239 -13.40 -0.42 -5.75
C PHE A 239 -12.62 0.00 -4.51
N ASN A 240 -13.35 0.32 -3.44
CA ASN A 240 -12.76 0.37 -2.10
C ASN A 240 -12.40 -1.05 -1.65
N VAL A 241 -11.19 -1.20 -1.13
CA VAL A 241 -10.69 -2.47 -0.62
C VAL A 241 -10.32 -2.30 0.84
N ASN A 242 -11.03 -2.94 1.72
CA ASN A 242 -10.75 -2.99 3.15
C ASN A 242 -10.93 -4.42 3.69
N ASN A 243 -10.44 -4.66 4.90
CA ASN A 243 -10.48 -5.97 5.54
C ASN A 243 -11.90 -6.51 5.72
N GLY A 244 -12.89 -5.63 5.88
CA GLY A 244 -14.29 -6.02 6.05
C GLY A 244 -14.86 -5.66 7.41
N ASP A 245 -14.00 -5.31 8.34
CA ASP A 245 -14.30 -4.76 9.65
C ASP A 245 -13.86 -3.29 9.75
N VAL A 246 -14.31 -2.61 10.79
CA VAL A 246 -13.88 -1.26 11.17
C VAL A 246 -13.59 -1.25 12.66
N TRP A 247 -12.64 -0.45 13.08
CA TRP A 247 -12.17 -0.40 14.46
C TRP A 247 -12.09 1.01 14.99
N ARG A 248 -12.28 1.17 16.30
CA ARG A 248 -11.76 2.33 17.02
C ARG A 248 -10.39 1.97 17.58
N TRP A 249 -9.49 2.93 17.61
CA TRP A 249 -8.20 2.69 18.27
C TRP A 249 -8.38 2.32 19.75
N ALA A 250 -9.45 2.85 20.39
CA ALA A 250 -9.82 2.52 21.77
C ALA A 250 -10.05 1.01 22.01
N GLU A 251 -10.43 0.28 20.96
CA GLU A 251 -10.68 -1.16 21.02
C GLU A 251 -9.47 -1.97 20.55
N LEU A 252 -8.82 -1.52 19.49
CA LEU A 252 -7.69 -2.22 18.87
C LEU A 252 -6.40 -2.09 19.68
N TRP A 253 -6.12 -0.90 20.23
CA TRP A 253 -4.86 -0.61 20.90
C TRP A 253 -4.62 -1.44 22.17
N PRO A 254 -5.63 -1.68 23.05
CA PRO A 254 -5.49 -2.58 24.18
C PRO A 254 -5.16 -4.03 23.76
N LEU A 255 -5.67 -4.49 22.60
CA LEU A 255 -5.32 -5.81 22.08
C LEU A 255 -3.86 -5.87 21.61
N ILE A 256 -3.38 -4.80 20.98
CA ILE A 256 -1.97 -4.65 20.60
C ILE A 256 -1.07 -4.64 21.84
N ALA A 257 -1.41 -3.85 22.84
CA ALA A 257 -0.66 -3.77 24.09
C ALA A 257 -0.56 -5.15 24.78
N ARG A 258 -1.68 -5.88 24.82
CA ARG A 258 -1.74 -7.26 25.36
C ARG A 258 -0.83 -8.22 24.57
N TRP A 259 -0.80 -8.10 23.23
CA TRP A 259 0.04 -8.96 22.41
C TRP A 259 1.54 -8.76 22.69
N PHE A 260 1.96 -7.54 23.00
CA PHE A 260 3.32 -7.23 23.43
C PHE A 260 3.56 -7.43 24.95
N GLU A 261 2.55 -7.85 25.71
CA GLU A 261 2.63 -8.01 27.17
C GLU A 261 3.02 -6.71 27.89
N ILE A 262 2.48 -5.58 27.42
CA ILE A 262 2.73 -4.24 27.99
C ILE A 262 1.41 -3.67 28.50
N GLU A 263 1.47 -2.93 29.60
CA GLU A 263 0.33 -2.19 30.12
C GLU A 263 -0.16 -1.14 29.11
N CYS A 264 -1.46 -1.13 28.82
CA CYS A 264 -2.08 -0.10 28.00
C CYS A 264 -2.37 1.15 28.85
N ALA A 265 -1.90 2.32 28.41
CA ALA A 265 -2.09 3.56 29.14
C ALA A 265 -2.84 4.62 28.31
N PRO A 266 -3.43 5.64 28.96
CA PRO A 266 -4.22 6.68 28.28
C PRO A 266 -3.48 7.36 27.13
N PRO A 267 -4.22 7.92 26.12
CA PRO A 267 -3.65 8.60 24.99
C PRO A 267 -2.72 9.77 25.37
N VAL A 268 -1.61 9.88 24.66
CA VAL A 268 -0.70 11.03 24.73
C VAL A 268 -0.11 11.24 23.33
N ARG A 269 -0.14 12.45 22.82
CA ARG A 269 0.49 12.74 21.52
C ARG A 269 1.99 12.47 21.58
N VAL A 270 2.44 11.52 20.76
CA VAL A 270 3.84 11.15 20.59
C VAL A 270 4.19 11.30 19.11
N SER A 271 5.35 11.88 18.79
CA SER A 271 5.89 11.84 17.45
C SER A 271 6.81 10.63 17.30
N PHE A 272 6.47 9.71 16.42
CA PHE A 272 7.30 8.54 16.08
C PHE A 272 8.59 8.96 15.39
N GLU A 273 8.51 9.95 14.49
CA GLU A 273 9.70 10.48 13.82
C GLU A 273 10.74 10.99 14.83
N ARG A 274 10.29 11.78 15.80
CA ARG A 274 11.16 12.29 16.85
C ARG A 274 11.64 11.16 17.76
N MET A 275 10.74 10.32 18.21
CA MET A 275 11.05 9.21 19.12
C MET A 275 12.08 8.25 18.51
N PHE A 276 11.92 7.86 17.25
CA PHE A 276 12.87 6.96 16.58
C PHE A 276 14.27 7.59 16.44
N LYS A 277 14.34 8.92 16.25
CA LYS A 277 15.61 9.65 16.25
C LYS A 277 16.25 9.71 17.65
N ASP A 278 15.45 10.09 18.65
CA ASP A 278 15.93 10.27 20.03
C ASP A 278 16.35 8.95 20.70
N TYR A 279 15.63 7.85 20.41
CA TYR A 279 15.89 6.52 20.98
C TYR A 279 16.69 5.60 20.05
N ARG A 280 17.38 6.13 19.05
CA ARG A 280 18.19 5.35 18.09
C ARG A 280 19.31 4.55 18.77
N SER A 281 19.94 5.10 19.82
CA SER A 281 20.95 4.38 20.61
C SER A 281 20.36 3.22 21.40
N VAL A 282 19.22 3.44 22.05
CA VAL A 282 18.48 2.40 22.80
C VAL A 282 18.08 1.26 21.87
N TRP A 283 17.56 1.58 20.69
CA TRP A 283 17.26 0.57 19.68
C TRP A 283 18.50 -0.23 19.28
N ARG A 284 19.63 0.44 19.05
CA ARG A 284 20.89 -0.23 18.67
C ARG A 284 21.34 -1.23 19.74
N GLU A 285 21.30 -0.86 21.01
CA GLU A 285 21.63 -1.76 22.12
C GLU A 285 20.67 -2.94 22.19
N LEU A 286 19.36 -2.69 22.08
CA LEU A 286 18.33 -3.72 22.02
C LEU A 286 18.58 -4.68 20.85
N ALA A 287 18.82 -4.14 19.65
CA ALA A 287 19.06 -4.93 18.46
C ALA A 287 20.29 -5.84 18.58
N LEU A 288 21.39 -5.33 19.15
CA LEU A 288 22.59 -6.11 19.40
C LEU A 288 22.34 -7.21 20.45
N SER A 289 21.69 -6.88 21.57
CA SER A 289 21.40 -7.85 22.65
C SER A 289 20.47 -8.98 22.20
N LYS A 290 19.49 -8.67 21.33
CA LYS A 290 18.51 -9.62 20.79
C LYS A 290 18.90 -10.21 19.43
N ARG A 291 20.05 -9.81 18.87
CA ARG A 291 20.54 -10.25 17.54
C ARG A 291 19.51 -9.99 16.44
N LEU A 292 18.92 -8.79 16.43
CA LEU A 292 17.98 -8.38 15.39
C LEU A 292 18.68 -8.19 14.05
N ALA A 293 17.91 -8.24 12.97
CA ALA A 293 18.41 -8.16 11.60
C ALA A 293 18.92 -6.76 11.21
N GLU A 294 18.39 -5.69 11.86
CA GLU A 294 18.82 -4.31 11.61
C GLU A 294 18.97 -3.55 12.93
N SER A 295 20.13 -2.95 13.12
CA SER A 295 20.47 -2.18 14.32
C SER A 295 20.16 -0.68 14.19
N ASP A 296 19.74 -0.22 13.05
CA ASP A 296 19.32 1.16 12.83
C ASP A 296 17.81 1.22 12.60
N ILE A 297 17.08 1.71 13.60
CA ILE A 297 15.62 1.82 13.54
C ILE A 297 15.14 2.68 12.35
N LEU A 298 15.91 3.71 11.95
CA LEU A 298 15.55 4.59 10.85
C LEU A 298 15.64 3.91 9.47
N LYS A 299 16.41 2.83 9.36
CA LYS A 299 16.40 1.98 8.15
C LYS A 299 15.20 1.06 8.10
N LEU A 300 14.59 0.74 9.24
CA LEU A 300 13.37 -0.05 9.32
C LEU A 300 12.14 0.82 9.03
N ASN A 301 12.05 1.98 9.69
CA ASN A 301 10.95 2.94 9.53
C ASN A 301 11.35 4.29 10.14
N ASP A 302 10.97 5.40 9.50
CA ASP A 302 11.28 6.76 9.97
C ASP A 302 10.17 7.38 10.84
N GLY A 303 9.04 6.72 11.00
CA GLY A 303 7.93 7.15 11.84
C GLY A 303 7.00 8.19 11.23
N GLN A 304 7.34 8.82 10.12
CA GLN A 304 6.57 9.95 9.54
C GLN A 304 5.14 9.55 9.15
N PHE A 305 4.96 8.37 8.58
CA PHE A 305 3.62 7.89 8.21
C PHE A 305 2.76 7.59 9.44
N ALA A 306 3.34 7.03 10.50
CA ALA A 306 2.64 6.82 11.77
C ALA A 306 2.19 8.17 12.37
N ASP A 307 3.07 9.18 12.38
CA ASP A 307 2.71 10.54 12.82
C ASP A 307 1.58 11.15 11.99
N PHE A 308 1.53 10.85 10.69
CA PHE A 308 0.45 11.29 9.83
C PHE A 308 -0.88 10.60 10.17
N VAL A 309 -0.88 9.27 10.34
CA VAL A 309 -2.09 8.49 10.67
C VAL A 309 -2.62 8.83 12.06
N PHE A 310 -1.76 8.92 13.08
CA PHE A 310 -2.16 9.22 14.45
C PHE A 310 -2.57 10.69 14.71
N ARG A 311 -2.50 11.54 13.68
CA ARG A 311 -3.09 12.89 13.70
C ARG A 311 -4.52 12.95 13.20
N TRP A 312 -5.07 11.88 12.60
CA TRP A 312 -6.45 11.86 12.13
C TRP A 312 -7.41 11.80 13.32
N ASP A 313 -7.99 12.94 13.66
CA ASP A 313 -8.99 13.11 14.72
C ASP A 313 -10.41 13.02 14.19
N TYR A 314 -10.60 12.29 13.09
CA TYR A 314 -11.85 12.05 12.37
C TYR A 314 -11.93 10.61 11.89
N ASP A 315 -13.15 10.19 11.56
CA ASP A 315 -13.40 8.85 11.02
C ASP A 315 -12.78 8.68 9.64
N MET A 316 -12.08 7.56 9.44
CA MET A 316 -11.30 7.25 8.24
C MET A 316 -11.61 5.84 7.75
N PHE A 317 -12.73 5.67 7.04
CA PHE A 317 -13.14 4.37 6.50
C PHE A 317 -14.00 4.48 5.24
N GLY A 318 -13.99 3.41 4.43
CA GLY A 318 -14.74 3.28 3.19
C GLY A 318 -15.77 2.16 3.20
N ASP A 319 -16.76 2.27 2.33
CA ASP A 319 -17.75 1.22 2.07
C ASP A 319 -17.16 0.19 1.08
N GLY A 320 -16.79 -1.01 1.56
CA GLY A 320 -16.29 -2.11 0.73
C GLY A 320 -17.39 -2.97 0.09
N SER A 321 -18.67 -2.61 0.23
CA SER A 321 -19.78 -3.47 -0.20
C SER A 321 -19.91 -3.59 -1.73
N LYS A 322 -19.44 -2.58 -2.51
CA LYS A 322 -19.42 -2.65 -3.97
C LYS A 322 -18.55 -3.80 -4.46
N LEU A 323 -17.34 -3.93 -3.94
CA LEU A 323 -16.41 -5.01 -4.28
C LEU A 323 -17.03 -6.40 -4.00
N ARG A 324 -17.67 -6.55 -2.85
CA ARG A 324 -18.32 -7.81 -2.45
C ARG A 324 -19.53 -8.15 -3.32
N ARG A 325 -20.39 -7.15 -3.64
CA ARG A 325 -21.52 -7.33 -4.57
C ARG A 325 -21.06 -7.70 -5.98
N ALA A 326 -19.88 -7.22 -6.39
CA ALA A 326 -19.30 -7.57 -7.69
C ALA A 326 -18.70 -9.00 -7.72
N GLY A 327 -18.60 -9.67 -6.57
CA GLY A 327 -18.22 -11.09 -6.48
C GLY A 327 -16.89 -11.39 -5.78
N PHE A 328 -16.12 -10.39 -5.33
CA PHE A 328 -14.95 -10.65 -4.51
C PHE A 328 -15.38 -11.05 -3.09
N ARG A 329 -14.87 -12.19 -2.59
CA ARG A 329 -15.28 -12.80 -1.32
C ARG A 329 -14.25 -12.68 -0.19
N GLY A 330 -13.07 -12.13 -0.48
CA GLY A 330 -12.00 -12.02 0.50
C GLY A 330 -12.36 -11.12 1.68
N MET A 331 -11.98 -11.54 2.88
CA MET A 331 -12.10 -10.80 4.14
C MET A 331 -10.91 -11.14 5.03
N GLN A 332 -10.53 -10.22 5.91
CA GLN A 332 -9.48 -10.40 6.91
C GLN A 332 -9.91 -9.72 8.22
N ALA A 333 -9.77 -10.38 9.35
CA ALA A 333 -9.93 -9.71 10.63
C ALA A 333 -8.72 -8.81 10.90
N THR A 334 -8.96 -7.55 11.24
CA THR A 334 -7.90 -6.54 11.38
C THR A 334 -6.95 -6.83 12.54
N ASP A 335 -7.44 -7.27 13.69
CA ASP A 335 -6.62 -7.66 14.84
C ASP A 335 -5.73 -8.86 14.50
N GLU A 336 -6.27 -9.88 13.83
CA GLU A 336 -5.49 -11.03 13.37
C GLU A 336 -4.43 -10.64 12.33
N MET A 337 -4.73 -9.67 11.45
CA MET A 337 -3.75 -9.09 10.53
C MET A 337 -2.57 -8.51 11.31
N PHE A 338 -2.82 -7.63 12.29
CA PHE A 338 -1.75 -7.04 13.11
C PHE A 338 -0.94 -8.12 13.83
N PHE A 339 -1.59 -9.08 14.48
CA PHE A 339 -0.90 -10.14 15.20
C PHE A 339 -0.09 -11.05 14.28
N ARG A 340 -0.58 -11.34 13.09
CA ARG A 340 0.17 -12.08 12.08
C ARG A 340 1.40 -11.30 11.62
N LEU A 341 1.27 -10.00 11.34
CA LEU A 341 2.37 -9.13 10.95
C LEU A 341 3.43 -9.04 12.05
N PHE A 342 3.03 -8.89 13.32
CA PHE A 342 3.96 -8.85 14.44
C PHE A 342 4.71 -10.18 14.61
N ARG A 343 4.03 -11.34 14.46
CA ARG A 343 4.71 -12.65 14.43
C ARG A 343 5.73 -12.74 13.29
N GLN A 344 5.40 -12.22 12.11
CA GLN A 344 6.30 -12.21 10.97
C GLN A 344 7.53 -11.31 11.21
N PHE A 345 7.34 -10.12 11.80
CA PHE A 345 8.45 -9.26 12.19
C PHE A 345 9.36 -9.92 13.21
N ARG A 346 8.78 -10.61 14.20
CA ARG A 346 9.54 -11.38 15.21
C ARG A 346 10.30 -12.54 14.58
N ALA A 347 9.66 -13.33 13.74
CA ALA A 347 10.30 -14.45 13.01
C ALA A 347 11.44 -13.99 12.10
N ALA A 348 11.30 -12.82 11.47
CA ALA A 348 12.35 -12.19 10.66
C ALA A 348 13.42 -11.47 11.50
N ARG A 349 13.31 -11.50 12.83
CA ARG A 349 14.19 -10.76 13.76
C ARG A 349 14.23 -9.24 13.49
N ILE A 350 13.13 -8.67 13.04
CA ILE A 350 12.97 -7.23 12.88
C ILE A 350 12.64 -6.59 14.23
N ILE A 351 11.88 -7.29 15.07
CA ILE A 351 11.57 -6.94 16.46
C ILE A 351 11.93 -8.11 17.39
N PRO A 352 12.06 -7.89 18.71
CA PRO A 352 12.32 -8.93 19.72
C PRO A 352 11.26 -10.02 19.81
#